data_f80b6281ef1462af60bf4604fd3fd60a
#
_entry.id   f80b6281ef1462af60bf4604fd3fd60a
#
_cell.length_a   1.000
_cell.length_b   1.000
_cell.length_c   1.000
_cell.angle_alpha   90.00
_cell.angle_beta   90.00
_cell.angle_gamma   90.00
#
_symmetry.space_group_name_H-M   'P 1'
#
loop_
_entity.id
_entity.type
_entity.pdbx_description
1 polymer ?
#
loop_
_entity_poly.entity_id
_entity_poly.type
_entity_poly.pdbx_seq_one_letter_code
_entity_poly.pdbx_strand_id
1 'polypeptide(L)'
;MSAEYNPDFDPTGIEGGVDTNQLPWIELACAPGWQFKPLRASRESGMFSAIVKLNQGVSTTNLLHLGAMDLLILSGELNFIDGPLAGSIGPGIWGYVPANACVAGLQAVQDTEFLANFYGPVAFLSEQRAVLSLLTAMDLQQGADAHGITLVPNTLAECMQPRAQSAHTAAMPLAIAGPSAGDLVNAQAATAEFVHPHFVDTRAIAWIVDPTLPDIGLKVLRVSEETGVSSLIVRHNGVAGPHYHLGAADFLVLNGHIGYRAGPPEGYGPGVWFYEPAGARHEATQRVGDHEDLIYTANVYGPIQFDDGPGTPINAVQSWMQYKQAATAFGIKLVANQFESDSSLLAWAPIGSKG
;
A
#
# COMPACT_ATOMS: atom_id res chain seq x y z
N MET A 1 23.85 -5.82 33.74
CA MET A 1 23.31 -7.05 33.10
C MET A 1 23.06 -6.66 31.67
N SER A 2 23.83 -7.18 30.71
CA SER A 2 23.50 -7.07 29.31
C SER A 2 22.16 -7.78 29.13
N ALA A 3 21.14 -7.10 28.62
CA ALA A 3 19.92 -7.75 28.19
C ALA A 3 20.35 -8.88 27.25
N GLU A 4 19.99 -10.11 27.57
CA GLU A 4 20.24 -11.25 26.70
C GLU A 4 19.54 -10.93 25.40
N TYR A 5 20.33 -10.74 24.33
CA TYR A 5 19.80 -10.45 23.03
C TYR A 5 18.93 -11.62 22.57
N ASN A 6 17.65 -11.38 22.36
CA ASN A 6 16.76 -12.34 21.77
C ASN A 6 16.63 -12.04 20.28
N PRO A 7 17.17 -12.89 19.38
CA PRO A 7 17.12 -12.65 17.94
C PRO A 7 15.67 -12.59 17.39
N ASP A 8 14.72 -13.18 18.13
CA ASP A 8 13.31 -13.16 17.76
C ASP A 8 12.54 -11.99 18.37
N PHE A 9 13.21 -11.04 18.98
CA PHE A 9 12.59 -9.87 19.58
C PHE A 9 13.11 -8.60 18.95
N ASP A 10 12.21 -7.82 18.38
CA ASP A 10 12.50 -6.48 17.92
C ASP A 10 11.68 -5.46 18.73
N PRO A 11 12.30 -4.70 19.63
CA PRO A 11 11.60 -3.67 20.39
C PRO A 11 11.18 -2.49 19.52
N THR A 12 11.72 -2.39 18.30
CA THR A 12 11.37 -1.35 17.32
C THR A 12 10.37 -1.84 16.29
N GLY A 13 10.18 -3.16 16.24
CA GLY A 13 9.28 -3.79 15.29
C GLY A 13 7.84 -3.52 15.69
N ILE A 14 7.03 -3.42 14.94
CA ILE A 14 5.62 -3.65 14.66
C ILE A 14 4.59 -3.41 15.78
N GLU A 15 4.95 -2.96 16.97
CA GLU A 15 3.96 -2.29 17.82
C GLU A 15 3.30 -1.08 17.12
N GLY A 16 3.57 -0.96 15.81
CA GLY A 16 3.16 0.09 14.91
C GLY A 16 2.02 -0.22 13.97
N GLY A 17 1.37 -1.37 14.07
CA GLY A 17 0.16 -1.63 13.31
C GLY A 17 -0.99 -0.71 13.76
N VAL A 18 -1.81 -0.28 12.80
CA VAL A 18 -3.05 0.44 13.06
C VAL A 18 -4.22 -0.37 12.52
N ASP A 19 -5.20 -0.65 13.39
CA ASP A 19 -6.47 -1.25 12.96
C ASP A 19 -7.32 -0.18 12.29
N THR A 20 -7.36 -0.20 10.97
CA THR A 20 -8.11 0.77 10.18
C THR A 20 -9.61 0.68 10.42
N ASN A 21 -10.12 -0.47 10.90
CA ASN A 21 -11.54 -0.63 11.24
C ASN A 21 -11.96 0.21 12.45
N GLN A 22 -10.98 0.56 13.30
CA GLN A 22 -11.19 1.41 14.47
C GLN A 22 -11.01 2.90 14.18
N LEU A 23 -10.50 3.29 13.00
CA LEU A 23 -10.34 4.68 12.64
C LEU A 23 -11.63 5.31 12.13
N PRO A 24 -11.93 6.56 12.49
CA PRO A 24 -13.01 7.33 11.88
C PRO A 24 -12.62 7.77 10.47
N TRP A 25 -13.63 8.06 9.65
CA TRP A 25 -13.44 8.81 8.42
C TRP A 25 -13.30 10.30 8.73
N ILE A 26 -12.29 10.94 8.15
CA ILE A 26 -12.12 12.40 8.25
C ILE A 26 -12.18 13.02 6.85
N GLU A 27 -12.60 14.27 6.79
CA GLU A 27 -12.60 15.07 5.57
C GLU A 27 -11.47 16.11 5.64
N LEU A 28 -10.83 16.35 4.51
CA LEU A 28 -9.80 17.35 4.36
C LEU A 28 -10.29 18.44 3.40
N ALA A 29 -10.23 19.71 3.82
CA ALA A 29 -10.71 20.84 3.01
C ALA A 29 -10.01 20.95 1.65
N CYS A 30 -8.77 20.48 1.54
CA CYS A 30 -8.01 20.46 0.30
C CYS A 30 -8.46 19.38 -0.71
N ALA A 31 -9.24 18.39 -0.27
CA ALA A 31 -9.70 17.25 -1.09
C ALA A 31 -11.22 17.08 -0.97
N PRO A 32 -12.04 18.01 -1.50
CA PRO A 32 -13.47 18.00 -1.31
C PRO A 32 -14.12 16.74 -1.87
N GLY A 33 -15.00 16.13 -1.06
CA GLY A 33 -15.69 14.87 -1.38
C GLY A 33 -14.88 13.61 -1.12
N TRP A 34 -13.61 13.73 -0.73
CA TRP A 34 -12.78 12.62 -0.32
C TRP A 34 -12.78 12.49 1.20
N GLN A 35 -12.90 11.26 1.68
CA GLN A 35 -12.78 10.93 3.10
C GLN A 35 -11.55 10.03 3.29
N PHE A 36 -10.91 10.16 4.44
CA PHE A 36 -9.65 9.49 4.71
C PHE A 36 -9.69 8.78 6.07
N LYS A 37 -9.05 7.62 6.15
CA LYS A 37 -8.51 7.06 7.39
C LYS A 37 -6.99 7.24 7.30
N PRO A 38 -6.42 8.23 8.00
CA PRO A 38 -4.99 8.51 7.92
C PRO A 38 -4.17 7.36 8.52
N LEU A 39 -3.12 6.94 7.83
CA LEU A 39 -2.24 5.87 8.29
C LEU A 39 -0.85 6.40 8.63
N ARG A 40 -0.24 7.10 7.70
CA ARG A 40 1.13 7.59 7.78
C ARG A 40 1.30 8.89 7.01
N ALA A 41 2.15 9.79 7.51
CA ALA A 41 2.60 10.97 6.79
C ALA A 41 4.09 11.20 7.08
N SER A 42 4.91 11.32 6.04
CA SER A 42 6.34 11.58 6.15
C SER A 42 6.63 13.03 5.74
N ARG A 43 7.18 13.80 6.67
CA ARG A 43 7.61 15.18 6.39
C ARG A 43 8.88 15.23 5.55
N GLU A 44 9.73 14.21 5.68
CA GLU A 44 11.01 14.13 4.96
C GLU A 44 10.81 13.84 3.47
N SER A 45 10.03 12.81 3.16
CA SER A 45 9.81 12.38 1.77
C SER A 45 8.59 13.02 1.10
N GLY A 46 7.67 13.58 1.87
CA GLY A 46 6.37 14.03 1.38
C GLY A 46 5.39 12.88 1.07
N MET A 47 5.78 11.63 1.32
CA MET A 47 4.92 10.46 1.14
C MET A 47 3.87 10.39 2.24
N PHE A 48 2.71 9.88 1.91
CA PHE A 48 1.65 9.58 2.89
C PHE A 48 0.79 8.41 2.43
N SER A 49 0.16 7.73 3.41
CA SER A 49 -0.69 6.57 3.17
C SER A 49 -2.03 6.76 3.89
N ALA A 50 -3.10 6.32 3.25
CA ALA A 50 -4.45 6.37 3.80
C ALA A 50 -5.33 5.28 3.18
N ILE A 51 -6.38 4.88 3.91
CA ILE A 51 -7.56 4.34 3.23
C ILE A 51 -8.38 5.55 2.79
N VAL A 52 -8.80 5.56 1.55
CA VAL A 52 -9.61 6.63 0.95
C VAL A 52 -11.00 6.14 0.67
N LYS A 53 -12.00 6.97 0.92
CA LYS A 53 -13.40 6.71 0.57
C LYS A 53 -13.95 7.83 -0.29
N LEU A 54 -14.66 7.43 -1.33
CA LEU A 54 -15.47 8.28 -2.17
C LEU A 54 -16.90 7.75 -2.16
N ASN A 55 -17.85 8.58 -1.76
CA ASN A 55 -19.26 8.21 -1.83
C ASN A 55 -19.75 8.20 -3.27
N GLN A 56 -20.76 7.38 -3.57
CA GLN A 56 -21.37 7.30 -4.90
C GLN A 56 -21.71 8.69 -5.43
N GLY A 57 -21.35 8.95 -6.68
CA GLY A 57 -21.59 10.21 -7.38
C GLY A 57 -20.54 11.28 -7.14
N VAL A 58 -19.61 11.10 -6.21
CA VAL A 58 -18.46 12.00 -6.06
C VAL A 58 -17.65 11.96 -7.36
N SER A 59 -17.38 13.14 -7.90
CA SER A 59 -16.59 13.32 -9.12
C SER A 59 -15.59 14.45 -8.92
N THR A 60 -14.35 14.19 -9.35
CA THR A 60 -13.30 15.21 -9.45
C THR A 60 -13.02 15.51 -10.91
N THR A 61 -12.95 16.80 -11.27
CA THR A 61 -12.79 17.20 -12.68
C THR A 61 -11.40 16.87 -13.20
N ASN A 62 -10.36 17.32 -12.53
CA ASN A 62 -8.98 17.07 -12.93
C ASN A 62 -8.09 16.91 -11.70
N LEU A 63 -7.22 15.92 -11.74
CA LEU A 63 -6.16 15.70 -10.74
C LEU A 63 -4.81 15.72 -11.45
N LEU A 64 -3.81 16.31 -10.80
CA LEU A 64 -2.42 16.18 -11.20
C LEU A 64 -1.64 15.51 -10.07
N HIS A 65 -1.15 14.33 -10.34
CA HIS A 65 -0.26 13.61 -9.44
C HIS A 65 1.16 14.16 -9.57
N LEU A 66 1.59 15.02 -8.63
CA LEU A 66 2.96 15.55 -8.59
C LEU A 66 3.96 14.48 -8.15
N GLY A 67 3.53 13.55 -7.29
CA GLY A 67 4.17 12.27 -7.03
C GLY A 67 3.33 11.13 -7.59
N ALA A 68 3.89 9.96 -7.72
CA ALA A 68 3.11 8.77 -8.08
C ALA A 68 2.13 8.38 -6.97
N MET A 69 1.21 7.47 -7.29
CA MET A 69 0.31 6.85 -6.32
C MET A 69 0.11 5.38 -6.70
N ASP A 70 0.15 4.47 -5.73
CA ASP A 70 -0.46 3.15 -5.91
C ASP A 70 -1.78 3.04 -5.16
N LEU A 71 -2.64 2.14 -5.62
CA LEU A 71 -3.93 1.90 -4.99
C LEU A 71 -4.38 0.45 -5.13
N LEU A 72 -5.13 -0.03 -4.14
CA LEU A 72 -5.89 -1.28 -4.21
C LEU A 72 -7.36 -0.99 -3.89
N ILE A 73 -8.27 -1.29 -4.81
CA ILE A 73 -9.71 -1.15 -4.56
C ILE A 73 -10.15 -2.27 -3.59
N LEU A 74 -10.69 -1.87 -2.44
CA LEU A 74 -11.22 -2.76 -1.41
C LEU A 74 -12.70 -3.03 -1.62
N SER A 75 -13.47 -2.00 -2.02
CA SER A 75 -14.90 -2.11 -2.30
C SER A 75 -15.34 -1.03 -3.29
N GLY A 76 -16.51 -1.21 -3.89
CA GLY A 76 -17.11 -0.24 -4.81
C GLY A 76 -16.49 -0.23 -6.21
N GLU A 77 -16.62 0.90 -6.90
CA GLU A 77 -16.14 1.06 -8.28
C GLU A 77 -15.74 2.50 -8.56
N LEU A 78 -14.51 2.68 -9.07
CA LEU A 78 -14.01 3.96 -9.60
C LEU A 78 -13.97 3.91 -11.12
N ASN A 79 -14.39 5.02 -11.74
CA ASN A 79 -14.25 5.23 -13.17
C ASN A 79 -13.30 6.40 -13.45
N PHE A 80 -12.20 6.11 -14.13
CA PHE A 80 -11.32 7.11 -14.73
C PHE A 80 -11.92 7.46 -16.10
N ILE A 81 -12.37 8.70 -16.25
CA ILE A 81 -13.25 9.10 -17.37
C ILE A 81 -12.48 9.19 -18.68
N ASP A 82 -11.26 9.71 -18.65
CA ASP A 82 -10.47 9.97 -19.86
C ASP A 82 -8.97 9.87 -19.59
N GLY A 83 -8.19 9.78 -20.68
CA GLY A 83 -6.74 9.74 -20.65
C GLY A 83 -6.16 8.31 -20.57
N PRO A 84 -4.87 8.19 -20.27
CA PRO A 84 -4.17 6.89 -20.28
C PRO A 84 -4.59 5.94 -19.16
N LEU A 85 -5.31 6.45 -18.17
CA LEU A 85 -5.86 5.66 -17.06
C LEU A 85 -7.35 5.34 -17.26
N ALA A 86 -7.97 5.73 -18.39
CA ALA A 86 -9.39 5.58 -18.64
C ALA A 86 -9.87 4.13 -18.48
N GLY A 87 -10.95 3.96 -17.72
CA GLY A 87 -11.59 2.68 -17.44
C GLY A 87 -12.17 2.60 -16.04
N SER A 88 -13.07 1.64 -15.85
CA SER A 88 -13.63 1.29 -14.54
C SER A 88 -12.77 0.26 -13.83
N ILE A 89 -12.52 0.49 -12.54
CA ILE A 89 -11.79 -0.42 -11.68
C ILE A 89 -12.62 -0.72 -10.41
N GLY A 90 -12.69 -1.99 -10.06
CA GLY A 90 -13.46 -2.50 -8.93
C GLY A 90 -12.60 -3.30 -7.94
N PRO A 91 -13.24 -3.97 -6.98
CA PRO A 91 -12.55 -4.70 -5.91
C PRO A 91 -11.52 -5.70 -6.44
N GLY A 92 -10.34 -5.70 -5.85
CA GLY A 92 -9.22 -6.55 -6.24
C GLY A 92 -8.37 -6.01 -7.40
N ILE A 93 -8.75 -4.88 -8.00
CA ILE A 93 -7.86 -4.20 -8.95
C ILE A 93 -6.84 -3.39 -8.18
N TRP A 94 -5.58 -3.67 -8.46
CA TRP A 94 -4.44 -2.88 -8.02
C TRP A 94 -3.92 -2.01 -9.16
N GLY A 95 -3.47 -0.79 -8.85
CA GLY A 95 -3.03 0.15 -9.85
C GLY A 95 -1.85 1.02 -9.42
N TYR A 96 -1.17 1.56 -10.42
CA TYR A 96 -0.11 2.54 -10.24
C TYR A 96 -0.32 3.72 -11.18
N VAL A 97 -0.51 4.89 -10.57
CA VAL A 97 -0.60 6.18 -11.25
C VAL A 97 0.78 6.82 -11.24
N PRO A 98 1.47 6.93 -12.37
CA PRO A 98 2.80 7.52 -12.43
C PRO A 98 2.82 8.99 -11.99
N ALA A 99 3.99 9.47 -11.56
CA ALA A 99 4.19 10.91 -11.33
C ALA A 99 3.95 11.71 -12.61
N ASN A 100 3.49 12.95 -12.44
CA ASN A 100 3.04 13.85 -13.50
C ASN A 100 1.81 13.39 -14.29
N ALA A 101 1.11 12.35 -13.81
CA ALA A 101 -0.16 11.97 -14.39
C ALA A 101 -1.21 13.05 -14.19
N CYS A 102 -1.84 13.46 -15.27
CA CYS A 102 -3.04 14.29 -15.24
C CYS A 102 -4.26 13.38 -15.47
N VAL A 103 -5.05 13.18 -14.43
CA VAL A 103 -6.29 12.40 -14.49
C VAL A 103 -7.42 13.34 -14.89
N ALA A 104 -7.97 13.17 -16.08
CA ALA A 104 -9.06 13.98 -16.59
C ALA A 104 -10.42 13.39 -16.17
N GLY A 105 -10.75 13.58 -14.91
CA GLY A 105 -11.99 13.09 -14.30
C GLY A 105 -11.87 11.73 -13.63
N LEU A 106 -12.28 11.71 -12.38
CA LEU A 106 -12.42 10.50 -11.56
C LEU A 106 -13.83 10.50 -10.95
N GLN A 107 -14.55 9.42 -11.07
CA GLN A 107 -15.91 9.30 -10.57
C GLN A 107 -16.07 8.02 -9.74
N ALA A 108 -16.65 8.13 -8.55
CA ALA A 108 -17.15 7.00 -7.79
C ALA A 108 -18.51 6.55 -8.35
N VAL A 109 -18.55 5.40 -9.00
CA VAL A 109 -19.77 4.79 -9.54
C VAL A 109 -20.63 4.22 -8.43
N GLN A 110 -19.98 3.72 -7.39
CA GLN A 110 -20.54 3.23 -6.13
C GLN A 110 -19.75 3.84 -4.97
N ASP A 111 -20.22 3.68 -3.73
CA ASP A 111 -19.41 3.96 -2.55
C ASP A 111 -18.14 3.12 -2.63
N THR A 112 -16.99 3.77 -2.73
CA THR A 112 -15.72 3.10 -3.01
C THR A 112 -14.72 3.36 -1.92
N GLU A 113 -14.07 2.30 -1.43
CA GLU A 113 -12.96 2.36 -0.50
C GLU A 113 -11.72 1.73 -1.12
N PHE A 114 -10.57 2.38 -0.96
CA PHE A 114 -9.30 1.86 -1.48
C PHE A 114 -8.13 2.23 -0.57
N LEU A 115 -7.16 1.33 -0.45
CA LEU A 115 -5.85 1.67 0.09
C LEU A 115 -5.12 2.53 -0.93
N ALA A 116 -4.48 3.61 -0.48
CA ALA A 116 -3.65 4.45 -1.34
C ALA A 116 -2.33 4.83 -0.65
N ASN A 117 -1.23 4.69 -1.39
CA ASN A 117 0.07 5.20 -1.02
C ASN A 117 0.45 6.32 -1.99
N PHE A 118 0.57 7.53 -1.47
CA PHE A 118 0.92 8.71 -2.24
C PHE A 118 2.43 8.98 -2.08
N TYR A 119 3.13 8.99 -3.19
CA TYR A 119 4.58 9.25 -3.24
C TYR A 119 4.91 10.74 -3.37
N GLY A 120 3.92 11.60 -3.23
CA GLY A 120 4.01 13.04 -3.26
C GLY A 120 2.63 13.70 -3.33
N PRO A 121 2.57 15.03 -3.48
CA PRO A 121 1.32 15.76 -3.49
C PRO A 121 0.42 15.43 -4.69
N VAL A 122 -0.90 15.64 -4.48
CA VAL A 122 -1.91 15.62 -5.55
C VAL A 122 -2.54 17.02 -5.64
N ALA A 123 -2.54 17.60 -6.83
CA ALA A 123 -3.21 18.87 -7.10
C ALA A 123 -4.62 18.61 -7.63
N PHE A 124 -5.60 19.28 -7.05
CA PHE A 124 -6.94 19.39 -7.57
C PHE A 124 -7.00 20.61 -8.50
N LEU A 125 -7.43 20.41 -9.73
CA LEU A 125 -7.40 21.43 -10.76
C LEU A 125 -8.82 21.81 -11.17
N SER A 126 -8.98 23.09 -11.59
CA SER A 126 -10.19 23.55 -12.27
C SER A 126 -10.28 22.95 -13.69
N GLU A 127 -11.42 23.15 -14.35
CA GLU A 127 -11.58 22.83 -15.78
C GLU A 127 -10.53 23.54 -16.65
N GLN A 128 -10.10 24.74 -16.26
CA GLN A 128 -9.05 25.50 -16.95
C GLN A 128 -7.64 25.10 -16.50
N ARG A 129 -7.50 24.01 -15.73
CA ARG A 129 -6.25 23.45 -15.22
C ARG A 129 -5.49 24.38 -14.24
N ALA A 130 -6.18 25.35 -13.64
CA ALA A 130 -5.61 26.11 -12.53
C ALA A 130 -5.66 25.27 -11.23
N VAL A 131 -4.61 25.36 -10.41
CA VAL A 131 -4.57 24.66 -9.11
C VAL A 131 -5.61 25.29 -8.18
N LEU A 132 -6.54 24.50 -7.70
CA LEU A 132 -7.54 24.86 -6.70
C LEU A 132 -7.04 24.57 -5.29
N SER A 133 -6.44 23.39 -5.10
CA SER A 133 -5.88 22.93 -3.82
C SER A 133 -4.80 21.88 -4.05
N LEU A 134 -4.02 21.65 -3.00
CA LEU A 134 -3.02 20.57 -2.93
C LEU A 134 -3.36 19.68 -1.75
N LEU A 135 -3.37 18.38 -1.97
CA LEU A 135 -3.38 17.36 -0.93
C LEU A 135 -1.93 16.92 -0.69
N THR A 136 -1.45 17.06 0.53
CA THR A 136 -0.07 16.77 0.92
C THR A 136 -0.01 15.90 2.19
N ALA A 137 1.16 15.37 2.49
CA ALA A 137 1.42 14.69 3.77
C ALA A 137 1.10 15.58 4.98
N MET A 138 1.31 16.89 4.85
CA MET A 138 1.03 17.84 5.94
C MET A 138 -0.46 18.04 6.18
N ASP A 139 -1.28 18.04 5.13
CA ASP A 139 -2.74 18.14 5.26
C ASP A 139 -3.29 16.88 5.96
N LEU A 140 -2.77 15.70 5.59
CA LEU A 140 -3.15 14.45 6.23
C LEU A 140 -2.74 14.43 7.71
N GLN A 141 -1.51 14.87 8.04
CA GLN A 141 -1.04 14.98 9.42
C GLN A 141 -1.91 15.94 10.23
N GLN A 142 -2.17 17.13 9.73
CA GLN A 142 -3.01 18.12 10.42
C GLN A 142 -4.44 17.61 10.62
N GLY A 143 -5.00 16.93 9.61
CA GLY A 143 -6.31 16.29 9.74
C GLY A 143 -6.33 15.20 10.80
N ALA A 144 -5.31 14.36 10.85
CA ALA A 144 -5.15 13.33 11.88
C ALA A 144 -5.06 13.95 13.29
N ASP A 145 -4.19 14.96 13.45
CA ASP A 145 -4.00 15.67 14.72
C ASP A 145 -5.32 16.31 15.22
N ALA A 146 -6.07 16.96 14.32
CA ALA A 146 -7.34 17.60 14.64
C ALA A 146 -8.43 16.61 15.12
N HIS A 147 -8.31 15.34 14.74
CA HIS A 147 -9.25 14.27 15.12
C HIS A 147 -8.69 13.30 16.17
N GLY A 148 -7.52 13.60 16.76
CA GLY A 148 -6.88 12.76 17.76
C GLY A 148 -6.42 11.39 17.22
N ILE A 149 -6.11 11.32 15.93
CA ILE A 149 -5.62 10.10 15.29
C ILE A 149 -4.09 10.11 15.34
N THR A 150 -3.51 9.08 15.93
CA THR A 150 -2.05 8.89 16.00
C THR A 150 -1.58 8.13 14.77
N LEU A 151 -0.76 8.78 13.93
CA LEU A 151 -0.17 8.16 12.74
C LEU A 151 0.94 7.17 13.11
N VAL A 152 1.18 6.23 12.20
CA VAL A 152 2.26 5.26 12.35
C VAL A 152 3.62 5.97 12.20
N PRO A 153 4.63 5.63 13.03
CA PRO A 153 5.97 6.21 12.97
C PRO A 153 6.66 5.98 11.62
N ASN A 154 7.51 6.95 11.23
CA ASN A 154 8.27 6.88 9.96
C ASN A 154 9.69 6.32 10.12
N THR A 155 10.24 6.41 11.32
CA THR A 155 11.65 6.08 11.60
C THR A 155 11.77 5.21 12.84
N LEU A 156 12.89 4.49 12.96
CA LEU A 156 13.22 3.72 14.18
C LEU A 156 13.21 4.61 15.43
N ALA A 157 13.73 5.84 15.31
CA ALA A 157 13.77 6.76 16.44
C ALA A 157 12.36 7.15 16.91
N GLU A 158 11.42 7.32 16.00
CA GLU A 158 10.01 7.56 16.33
C GLU A 158 9.35 6.32 16.94
N CYS A 159 9.66 5.10 16.44
CA CYS A 159 9.14 3.85 17.01
C CYS A 159 9.56 3.64 18.46
N MET A 160 10.72 4.15 18.88
CA MET A 160 11.21 4.06 20.24
C MET A 160 10.53 5.04 21.21
N GLN A 161 9.72 5.96 20.71
CA GLN A 161 8.98 6.91 21.55
C GLN A 161 7.65 6.29 22.00
N PRO A 162 7.20 6.56 23.22
CA PRO A 162 5.88 6.16 23.65
C PRO A 162 4.81 6.71 22.71
N ARG A 163 3.96 5.82 22.17
CA ARG A 163 2.85 6.24 21.32
C ARG A 163 1.62 6.51 22.17
N ALA A 164 0.99 7.67 21.93
CA ALA A 164 -0.35 7.92 22.41
C ALA A 164 -1.32 7.00 21.65
N GLN A 165 -2.29 6.42 22.35
CA GLN A 165 -3.41 5.76 21.66
C GLN A 165 -4.26 6.81 20.96
N SER A 166 -4.80 6.46 19.80
CA SER A 166 -5.71 7.34 19.08
C SER A 166 -6.94 7.66 19.93
N ALA A 167 -7.24 8.94 20.08
CA ALA A 167 -8.30 9.44 20.95
C ALA A 167 -9.64 9.62 20.21
N HIS A 168 -10.07 8.62 19.45
CA HIS A 168 -11.36 8.66 18.74
C HIS A 168 -12.39 7.74 19.39
N THR A 169 -13.66 8.07 19.23
CA THR A 169 -14.77 7.43 19.97
C THR A 169 -15.64 6.51 19.12
N ALA A 170 -15.47 6.48 17.81
CA ALA A 170 -16.32 5.71 16.90
C ALA A 170 -15.48 4.85 15.96
N ALA A 171 -15.64 3.54 16.06
CA ALA A 171 -15.09 2.60 15.08
C ALA A 171 -15.93 2.67 13.79
N MET A 172 -15.24 2.69 12.65
CA MET A 172 -15.84 2.66 11.32
C MET A 172 -15.19 1.56 10.50
N PRO A 173 -15.70 0.32 10.54
CA PRO A 173 -15.15 -0.80 9.78
C PRO A 173 -15.04 -0.49 8.29
N LEU A 174 -14.03 -1.06 7.64
CA LEU A 174 -13.89 -0.99 6.18
C LEU A 174 -15.02 -1.79 5.51
N ALA A 175 -15.54 -1.27 4.42
CA ALA A 175 -16.47 -1.97 3.55
C ALA A 175 -15.68 -2.82 2.55
N ILE A 176 -15.26 -4.03 2.96
CA ILE A 176 -14.54 -4.96 2.09
C ILE A 176 -15.54 -5.84 1.34
N ALA A 177 -15.41 -5.91 0.02
CA ALA A 177 -16.28 -6.72 -0.83
C ALA A 177 -16.00 -8.22 -0.66
N GLY A 178 -17.09 -9.03 -0.70
CA GLY A 178 -17.02 -10.48 -0.63
C GLY A 178 -17.16 -11.06 0.78
N PRO A 179 -17.20 -12.38 0.94
CA PRO A 179 -17.34 -13.07 2.23
C PRO A 179 -16.09 -12.93 3.11
N SER A 180 -14.91 -12.70 2.49
CA SER A 180 -13.68 -12.39 3.18
C SER A 180 -12.82 -11.42 2.38
N ALA A 181 -11.93 -10.68 3.06
CA ALA A 181 -11.00 -9.78 2.38
C ALA A 181 -10.05 -10.53 1.42
N GLY A 182 -9.78 -11.82 1.68
CA GLY A 182 -8.95 -12.66 0.82
C GLY A 182 -9.55 -12.90 -0.56
N ASP A 183 -10.87 -12.85 -0.70
CA ASP A 183 -11.56 -13.01 -1.98
C ASP A 183 -11.22 -11.87 -2.95
N LEU A 184 -10.78 -10.72 -2.44
CA LEU A 184 -10.29 -9.62 -3.28
C LEU A 184 -9.13 -10.05 -4.18
N VAL A 185 -8.32 -11.00 -3.73
CA VAL A 185 -7.09 -11.40 -4.42
C VAL A 185 -7.05 -12.89 -4.78
N ASN A 186 -7.95 -13.70 -4.23
CA ASN A 186 -7.98 -15.16 -4.42
C ASN A 186 -9.19 -15.67 -5.20
N ALA A 187 -10.12 -14.83 -5.59
CA ALA A 187 -11.33 -15.29 -6.28
C ALA A 187 -10.99 -16.19 -7.48
N GLN A 188 -11.58 -17.38 -7.51
CA GLN A 188 -11.37 -18.39 -8.56
C GLN A 188 -12.08 -18.05 -9.88
N ALA A 189 -13.02 -17.11 -9.86
CA ALA A 189 -13.72 -16.70 -11.04
C ALA A 189 -12.84 -15.75 -11.86
N ALA A 190 -12.27 -16.25 -12.93
CA ALA A 190 -11.80 -15.41 -14.00
C ALA A 190 -12.99 -14.57 -14.50
N THR A 191 -13.04 -13.32 -14.07
CA THR A 191 -13.81 -12.31 -14.79
C THR A 191 -13.17 -12.12 -16.16
N ALA A 192 -13.89 -11.51 -17.09
CA ALA A 192 -13.37 -11.20 -18.42
C ALA A 192 -11.95 -10.64 -18.32
N GLU A 193 -11.08 -11.01 -19.26
CA GLU A 193 -9.68 -10.56 -19.30
C GLU A 193 -9.61 -9.04 -19.12
N PHE A 194 -9.04 -8.62 -17.98
CA PHE A 194 -8.81 -7.21 -17.68
C PHE A 194 -7.40 -6.86 -18.15
N VAL A 195 -7.27 -6.03 -19.17
CA VAL A 195 -5.98 -5.63 -19.74
C VAL A 195 -5.85 -4.11 -19.66
N HIS A 196 -4.91 -3.67 -18.84
CA HIS A 196 -4.58 -2.25 -18.73
C HIS A 196 -3.08 -2.09 -18.40
N PRO A 197 -2.35 -1.09 -18.94
CA PRO A 197 -0.92 -0.94 -18.65
C PRO A 197 -0.62 -0.54 -17.20
N HIS A 198 -1.55 0.16 -16.54
CA HIS A 198 -1.37 0.74 -15.21
C HIS A 198 -2.24 0.10 -14.12
N PHE A 199 -3.12 -0.82 -14.47
CA PHE A 199 -3.97 -1.53 -13.53
C PHE A 199 -3.93 -3.04 -13.81
N VAL A 200 -4.10 -3.83 -12.76
CA VAL A 200 -4.12 -5.30 -12.86
C VAL A 200 -5.17 -5.88 -11.92
N ASP A 201 -5.91 -6.88 -12.39
CA ASP A 201 -6.74 -7.69 -11.51
C ASP A 201 -5.83 -8.67 -10.74
N THR A 202 -5.68 -8.44 -9.46
CA THR A 202 -4.82 -9.27 -8.60
C THR A 202 -5.29 -10.72 -8.54
N ARG A 203 -6.58 -10.98 -8.80
CA ARG A 203 -7.15 -12.33 -8.83
C ARG A 203 -6.63 -13.14 -10.01
N ALA A 204 -6.35 -12.47 -11.14
CA ALA A 204 -5.84 -13.09 -12.37
C ALA A 204 -4.34 -13.42 -12.32
N ILE A 205 -3.59 -12.88 -11.34
CA ILE A 205 -2.16 -13.15 -11.20
C ILE A 205 -1.94 -14.48 -10.51
N ALA A 206 -1.11 -15.33 -11.11
CA ALA A 206 -0.72 -16.60 -10.50
C ALA A 206 0.15 -16.41 -9.27
N TRP A 207 -0.01 -17.29 -8.28
CA TRP A 207 0.91 -17.36 -7.13
C TRP A 207 2.27 -17.90 -7.58
N ILE A 208 3.32 -17.17 -7.30
CA ILE A 208 4.71 -17.65 -7.37
C ILE A 208 5.01 -18.30 -6.04
N VAL A 209 5.37 -19.57 -6.06
CA VAL A 209 5.70 -20.34 -4.86
C VAL A 209 7.10 -20.94 -5.04
N ASP A 210 7.99 -20.67 -4.08
CA ASP A 210 9.29 -21.34 -4.01
C ASP A 210 9.07 -22.75 -3.48
N PRO A 211 9.53 -23.82 -4.18
CA PRO A 211 9.38 -25.19 -3.70
C PRO A 211 10.03 -25.46 -2.33
N THR A 212 10.99 -24.64 -1.91
CA THR A 212 11.64 -24.73 -0.58
C THR A 212 10.83 -24.03 0.52
N LEU A 213 9.87 -23.17 0.13
CA LEU A 213 8.97 -22.43 1.02
C LEU A 213 7.52 -22.55 0.52
N PRO A 214 6.95 -23.76 0.46
CA PRO A 214 5.68 -24.03 -0.22
C PRO A 214 4.48 -23.28 0.38
N ASP A 215 4.58 -22.89 1.64
CA ASP A 215 3.53 -22.20 2.39
C ASP A 215 3.58 -20.67 2.22
N ILE A 216 4.57 -20.15 1.47
CA ILE A 216 4.68 -18.74 1.16
C ILE A 216 4.52 -18.54 -0.35
N GLY A 217 3.55 -17.73 -0.74
CA GLY A 217 3.29 -17.41 -2.14
C GLY A 217 3.32 -15.90 -2.37
N LEU A 218 3.75 -15.48 -3.55
CA LEU A 218 3.83 -14.09 -3.94
C LEU A 218 3.06 -13.86 -5.24
N LYS A 219 2.37 -12.73 -5.34
CA LYS A 219 1.92 -12.14 -6.60
C LYS A 219 2.70 -10.85 -6.79
N VAL A 220 3.52 -10.77 -7.82
CA VAL A 220 4.30 -9.57 -8.12
C VAL A 220 3.47 -8.66 -9.03
N LEU A 221 3.14 -7.47 -8.55
CA LEU A 221 2.29 -6.50 -9.24
C LEU A 221 3.13 -5.52 -10.05
N ARG A 222 4.15 -4.98 -9.40
CA ARG A 222 5.02 -3.94 -9.96
C ARG A 222 6.42 -4.05 -9.37
N VAL A 223 7.40 -3.70 -10.19
CA VAL A 223 8.80 -3.54 -9.77
C VAL A 223 9.35 -2.26 -10.41
N SER A 224 9.99 -1.41 -9.61
CA SER A 224 10.72 -0.24 -10.07
C SER A 224 12.22 -0.47 -9.96
N GLU A 225 12.91 -0.52 -11.09
CA GLU A 225 14.37 -0.63 -11.11
C GLU A 225 15.06 0.67 -10.67
N GLU A 226 14.40 1.81 -10.90
CA GLU A 226 14.92 3.12 -10.54
C GLU A 226 14.93 3.34 -9.01
N THR A 227 13.84 2.97 -8.35
CA THR A 227 13.67 3.24 -6.91
C THR A 227 13.90 2.02 -6.04
N GLY A 228 13.96 0.82 -6.61
CA GLY A 228 14.05 -0.44 -5.88
C GLY A 228 12.73 -0.91 -5.26
N VAL A 229 11.63 -0.18 -5.46
CA VAL A 229 10.32 -0.52 -4.89
C VAL A 229 9.71 -1.71 -5.61
N SER A 230 9.16 -2.64 -4.83
CA SER A 230 8.34 -3.76 -5.32
C SER A 230 6.99 -3.77 -4.64
N SER A 231 5.92 -3.91 -5.42
CA SER A 231 4.54 -4.03 -4.90
C SER A 231 4.05 -5.46 -5.11
N LEU A 232 3.55 -6.06 -4.04
CA LEU A 232 3.26 -7.49 -3.94
C LEU A 232 1.90 -7.73 -3.28
N ILE A 233 1.31 -8.90 -3.53
CA ILE A 233 0.40 -9.58 -2.60
C ILE A 233 1.14 -10.81 -2.07
N VAL A 234 1.07 -11.01 -0.77
CA VAL A 234 1.75 -12.11 -0.09
C VAL A 234 0.72 -13.05 0.51
N ARG A 235 0.86 -14.35 0.26
CA ARG A 235 0.21 -15.42 1.02
C ARG A 235 1.25 -16.01 1.96
N HIS A 236 1.01 -15.95 3.26
CA HIS A 236 2.00 -16.23 4.29
C HIS A 236 1.47 -17.27 5.28
N ASN A 237 1.35 -18.50 4.84
CA ASN A 237 0.85 -19.60 5.68
C ASN A 237 1.96 -20.32 6.47
N GLY A 238 3.21 -20.13 6.07
CA GLY A 238 4.40 -20.66 6.76
C GLY A 238 4.98 -19.69 7.78
N VAL A 239 6.24 -19.92 8.11
CA VAL A 239 7.03 -19.04 8.99
C VAL A 239 8.01 -18.26 8.12
N ALA A 240 7.97 -16.93 8.19
CA ALA A 240 9.05 -16.09 7.71
C ALA A 240 10.04 -15.87 8.85
N GLY A 241 11.30 -16.21 8.62
CA GLY A 241 12.36 -16.05 9.60
C GLY A 241 12.62 -14.58 9.97
N PRO A 242 13.38 -14.32 11.03
CA PRO A 242 13.79 -12.98 11.39
C PRO A 242 14.55 -12.30 10.25
N HIS A 243 14.30 -11.02 10.05
CA HIS A 243 14.95 -10.27 8.96
C HIS A 243 15.04 -8.77 9.22
N TYR A 244 15.93 -8.11 8.47
CA TYR A 244 16.07 -6.66 8.43
C TYR A 244 15.38 -6.09 7.21
N HIS A 245 14.60 -5.05 7.40
CA HIS A 245 14.17 -4.14 6.36
C HIS A 245 15.28 -3.12 6.08
N LEU A 246 16.14 -3.36 5.09
CA LEU A 246 17.16 -2.38 4.68
C LEU A 246 16.51 -1.17 4.02
N GLY A 247 15.41 -1.37 3.29
CA GLY A 247 14.42 -0.35 2.96
C GLY A 247 13.16 -0.56 3.78
N ALA A 248 12.32 0.46 3.90
CA ALA A 248 11.05 0.31 4.60
C ALA A 248 10.10 -0.67 3.89
N ALA A 249 9.05 -1.10 4.59
CA ALA A 249 7.92 -1.81 3.99
C ALA A 249 6.60 -1.36 4.62
N ASP A 250 5.52 -1.43 3.86
CA ASP A 250 4.15 -1.32 4.38
C ASP A 250 3.30 -2.50 3.91
N PHE A 251 2.29 -2.83 4.69
CA PHE A 251 1.34 -3.87 4.32
C PHE A 251 -0.02 -3.72 5.02
N LEU A 252 -1.08 -4.13 4.32
CA LEU A 252 -2.44 -4.21 4.81
C LEU A 252 -2.86 -5.68 4.85
N VAL A 253 -3.25 -6.19 6.01
CA VAL A 253 -3.83 -7.54 6.12
C VAL A 253 -5.19 -7.55 5.45
N LEU A 254 -5.37 -8.47 4.49
CA LEU A 254 -6.60 -8.66 3.73
C LEU A 254 -7.40 -9.87 4.21
N ASN A 255 -6.74 -10.91 4.65
CA ASN A 255 -7.37 -12.15 5.13
C ASN A 255 -6.48 -12.86 6.15
N GLY A 256 -7.12 -13.67 7.01
CA GLY A 256 -6.40 -14.39 8.06
C GLY A 256 -5.77 -13.45 9.10
N HIS A 257 -4.90 -14.00 9.93
CA HIS A 257 -4.27 -13.25 11.02
C HIS A 257 -2.75 -13.49 11.00
N ILE A 258 -1.98 -12.41 11.07
CA ILE A 258 -0.53 -12.46 11.21
C ILE A 258 -0.16 -12.40 12.69
N GLY A 259 0.66 -13.36 13.13
CA GLY A 259 1.20 -13.43 14.47
C GLY A 259 2.62 -12.91 14.51
N TYR A 260 2.86 -12.05 15.49
CA TYR A 260 4.18 -11.60 15.92
C TYR A 260 4.39 -12.03 17.35
N ARG A 261 5.61 -12.36 17.74
CA ARG A 261 5.91 -12.83 19.10
C ARG A 261 5.50 -11.84 20.19
N ALA A 262 5.66 -10.54 19.91
CA ALA A 262 5.26 -9.46 20.82
C ALA A 262 3.82 -8.97 20.61
N GLY A 263 3.11 -9.52 19.64
CA GLY A 263 1.74 -9.16 19.31
C GLY A 263 0.69 -9.86 20.16
N PRO A 264 -0.59 -9.55 19.92
CA PRO A 264 -1.69 -10.24 20.57
C PRO A 264 -1.73 -11.73 20.17
N PRO A 265 -2.14 -12.63 21.07
CA PRO A 265 -2.16 -14.09 20.79
C PRO A 265 -3.07 -14.47 19.61
N GLU A 266 -4.14 -13.69 19.38
CA GLU A 266 -5.06 -13.83 18.25
C GLU A 266 -4.48 -13.33 16.93
N GLY A 267 -3.32 -12.65 16.96
CA GLY A 267 -2.70 -12.01 15.81
C GLY A 267 -3.43 -10.75 15.34
N TYR A 268 -2.92 -10.16 14.28
CA TYR A 268 -3.49 -8.98 13.64
C TYR A 268 -4.29 -9.39 12.40
N GLY A 269 -5.57 -9.04 12.38
CA GLY A 269 -6.52 -9.49 11.37
C GLY A 269 -6.73 -8.51 10.21
N PRO A 270 -7.73 -8.79 9.35
CA PRO A 270 -8.06 -7.97 8.19
C PRO A 270 -8.35 -6.51 8.56
N GLY A 271 -7.78 -5.60 7.78
CA GLY A 271 -7.87 -4.16 8.01
C GLY A 271 -6.77 -3.59 8.90
N VAL A 272 -5.89 -4.42 9.48
CA VAL A 272 -4.70 -3.89 10.17
C VAL A 272 -3.63 -3.54 9.15
N TRP A 273 -3.14 -2.31 9.21
CA TRP A 273 -2.09 -1.79 8.37
C TRP A 273 -0.82 -1.55 9.17
N PHE A 274 0.34 -1.84 8.58
CA PHE A 274 1.64 -1.71 9.19
C PHE A 274 2.59 -0.89 8.32
N TYR A 275 3.55 -0.25 8.98
CA TYR A 275 4.72 0.32 8.33
C TYR A 275 5.97 -0.04 9.13
N GLU A 276 6.91 -0.65 8.48
CA GLU A 276 8.19 -1.07 9.02
C GLU A 276 9.28 -0.15 8.48
N PRO A 277 9.86 0.74 9.32
CA PRO A 277 10.86 1.70 8.87
C PRO A 277 12.12 1.01 8.35
N ALA A 278 12.86 1.69 7.48
CA ALA A 278 14.19 1.26 7.07
C ALA A 278 15.11 1.06 8.29
N GLY A 279 15.86 -0.04 8.29
CA GLY A 279 16.71 -0.47 9.39
C GLY A 279 15.98 -1.28 10.48
N ALA A 280 14.66 -1.45 10.39
CA ALA A 280 13.94 -2.31 11.33
C ALA A 280 14.34 -3.78 11.14
N ARG A 281 14.61 -4.45 12.26
CA ARG A 281 14.70 -5.90 12.33
C ARG A 281 13.47 -6.41 13.03
N HIS A 282 12.76 -7.34 12.45
CA HIS A 282 11.67 -7.98 13.16
C HIS A 282 11.86 -9.49 13.31
N GLU A 283 11.14 -10.00 14.28
CA GLU A 283 11.11 -11.41 14.65
C GLU A 283 10.44 -12.26 13.57
N ALA A 284 10.51 -13.58 13.75
CA ALA A 284 9.77 -14.49 12.90
C ALA A 284 8.26 -14.21 12.98
N THR A 285 7.63 -14.17 11.83
CA THR A 285 6.19 -13.99 11.68
C THR A 285 5.54 -15.24 11.09
N GLN A 286 4.29 -15.46 11.44
CA GLN A 286 3.55 -16.62 10.98
C GLN A 286 2.04 -16.36 10.94
N ARG A 287 1.33 -17.22 10.24
CA ARG A 287 -0.12 -17.27 10.32
C ARG A 287 -0.57 -17.75 11.70
N VAL A 288 -1.61 -17.09 12.25
CA VAL A 288 -2.32 -17.55 13.45
C VAL A 288 -3.55 -18.35 13.05
N GLY A 289 -3.69 -19.56 13.58
CA GLY A 289 -4.74 -20.51 13.16
C GLY A 289 -4.41 -21.21 11.83
N ASP A 290 -5.31 -22.10 11.41
CA ASP A 290 -5.13 -22.94 10.21
C ASP A 290 -6.35 -22.94 9.26
N HIS A 291 -7.37 -22.12 9.57
CA HIS A 291 -8.64 -22.17 8.87
C HIS A 291 -8.68 -21.27 7.63
N GLU A 292 -7.85 -20.22 7.60
CA GLU A 292 -7.84 -19.22 6.53
C GLU A 292 -6.42 -18.90 6.09
N ASP A 293 -6.24 -18.67 4.80
CA ASP A 293 -4.96 -18.16 4.30
C ASP A 293 -4.67 -16.77 4.89
N LEU A 294 -3.46 -16.55 5.39
CA LEU A 294 -2.99 -15.21 5.69
C LEU A 294 -2.57 -14.53 4.39
N ILE A 295 -3.24 -13.43 4.05
CA ILE A 295 -2.99 -12.67 2.82
C ILE A 295 -2.91 -11.19 3.16
N TYR A 296 -1.89 -10.52 2.62
CA TYR A 296 -1.70 -9.08 2.78
C TYR A 296 -1.06 -8.43 1.54
N THR A 297 -1.29 -7.12 1.37
CA THR A 297 -0.52 -6.31 0.41
C THR A 297 0.86 -6.06 0.98
N ALA A 298 1.86 -5.86 0.15
CA ALA A 298 3.15 -5.37 0.61
C ALA A 298 3.78 -4.44 -0.43
N ASN A 299 4.21 -3.24 0.01
CA ASN A 299 5.17 -2.44 -0.71
C ASN A 299 6.51 -2.55 0.02
N VAL A 300 7.51 -3.01 -0.70
CA VAL A 300 8.88 -3.16 -0.20
C VAL A 300 9.73 -2.09 -0.86
N TYR A 301 10.20 -1.12 -0.07
CA TYR A 301 10.90 0.07 -0.55
C TYR A 301 12.43 -0.11 -0.67
N GLY A 302 12.92 -1.32 -0.47
CA GLY A 302 14.33 -1.66 -0.58
C GLY A 302 14.58 -3.13 -0.26
N PRO A 303 15.83 -3.58 -0.16
CA PRO A 303 16.13 -4.97 0.11
C PRO A 303 15.69 -5.42 1.51
N ILE A 304 15.35 -6.71 1.62
CA ILE A 304 15.13 -7.42 2.88
C ILE A 304 16.32 -8.38 3.06
N GLN A 305 16.97 -8.35 4.22
CA GLN A 305 18.08 -9.19 4.56
C GLN A 305 17.66 -10.24 5.61
N PHE A 306 17.83 -11.48 5.30
CA PHE A 306 17.57 -12.62 6.20
C PHE A 306 18.88 -13.10 6.82
N ASP A 307 18.86 -13.36 8.13
CA ASP A 307 19.95 -13.94 8.93
C ASP A 307 19.38 -14.65 10.16
N ASP A 308 20.26 -15.32 10.92
CA ASP A 308 19.89 -16.05 12.15
C ASP A 308 20.09 -15.20 13.43
N GLY A 309 20.41 -13.92 13.28
CA GLY A 309 20.63 -12.99 14.39
C GLY A 309 21.80 -12.04 14.14
N PRO A 310 21.95 -10.97 14.94
CA PRO A 310 23.03 -10.02 14.81
C PRO A 310 24.40 -10.68 14.89
N GLY A 311 25.25 -10.36 13.91
CA GLY A 311 26.60 -10.90 13.83
C GLY A 311 26.67 -12.31 13.23
N THR A 312 25.53 -12.88 12.82
CA THR A 312 25.51 -14.14 12.05
C THR A 312 25.70 -13.86 10.56
N PRO A 313 26.07 -14.87 9.75
CA PRO A 313 26.12 -14.72 8.30
C PRO A 313 24.75 -14.33 7.70
N ILE A 314 24.80 -13.54 6.64
CA ILE A 314 23.61 -13.23 5.84
C ILE A 314 23.23 -14.48 5.04
N ASN A 315 22.02 -14.98 5.25
CA ASN A 315 21.51 -16.18 4.59
C ASN A 315 20.94 -15.86 3.21
N ALA A 316 20.23 -14.72 3.08
CA ALA A 316 19.63 -14.28 1.84
C ALA A 316 19.40 -12.77 1.83
N VAL A 317 19.34 -12.20 0.63
CA VAL A 317 18.87 -10.83 0.38
C VAL A 317 17.82 -10.89 -0.72
N GLN A 318 16.64 -10.41 -0.42
CA GLN A 318 15.56 -10.24 -1.40
C GLN A 318 15.45 -8.77 -1.79
N SER A 319 15.36 -8.51 -3.08
CA SER A 319 15.25 -7.16 -3.62
C SER A 319 14.36 -7.17 -4.86
N TRP A 320 14.17 -6.03 -5.47
CA TRP A 320 13.45 -5.90 -6.72
C TRP A 320 13.95 -6.83 -7.84
N MET A 321 15.24 -7.18 -7.83
CA MET A 321 15.85 -8.07 -8.86
C MET A 321 15.25 -9.46 -8.79
N GLN A 322 15.17 -10.06 -7.61
CA GLN A 322 14.60 -11.38 -7.41
C GLN A 322 13.10 -11.39 -7.75
N TYR A 323 12.36 -10.38 -7.34
CA TYR A 323 10.94 -10.26 -7.67
C TYR A 323 10.70 -10.12 -9.18
N LYS A 324 11.50 -9.30 -9.88
CA LYS A 324 11.44 -9.17 -11.34
C LYS A 324 11.80 -10.47 -12.05
N GLN A 325 12.86 -11.14 -11.59
CA GLN A 325 13.29 -12.43 -12.15
C GLN A 325 12.19 -13.49 -11.97
N ALA A 326 11.59 -13.57 -10.81
CA ALA A 326 10.50 -14.49 -10.53
C ALA A 326 9.28 -14.19 -11.41
N ALA A 327 8.83 -12.94 -11.50
CA ALA A 327 7.73 -12.54 -12.37
C ALA A 327 7.99 -12.91 -13.83
N THR A 328 9.21 -12.69 -14.32
CA THR A 328 9.63 -13.05 -15.68
C THR A 328 9.56 -14.57 -15.91
N ALA A 329 10.07 -15.37 -14.96
CA ALA A 329 10.07 -16.82 -15.05
C ALA A 329 8.66 -17.41 -15.09
N PHE A 330 7.69 -16.76 -14.43
CA PHE A 330 6.28 -17.16 -14.41
C PHE A 330 5.43 -16.49 -15.50
N GLY A 331 6.04 -15.69 -16.38
CA GLY A 331 5.33 -14.98 -17.47
C GLY A 331 4.36 -13.92 -16.99
N ILE A 332 4.57 -13.37 -15.79
CA ILE A 332 3.71 -12.33 -15.20
C ILE A 332 4.05 -10.99 -15.85
N LYS A 333 3.03 -10.34 -16.42
CA LYS A 333 3.13 -8.97 -16.91
C LYS A 333 3.02 -7.98 -15.75
N LEU A 334 4.10 -7.27 -15.48
CA LEU A 334 4.13 -6.24 -14.43
C LEU A 334 3.43 -4.96 -14.88
N VAL A 335 2.84 -4.24 -13.93
CA VAL A 335 2.27 -2.91 -14.15
C VAL A 335 3.39 -1.91 -14.50
N ALA A 336 3.12 -1.03 -15.45
CA ALA A 336 4.09 -0.06 -15.97
C ALA A 336 4.40 1.05 -14.95
N ASN A 337 5.68 1.42 -14.86
CA ASN A 337 6.16 2.49 -13.97
C ASN A 337 5.93 3.90 -14.53
N GLN A 338 5.81 4.02 -15.83
CA GLN A 338 5.72 5.29 -16.54
C GLN A 338 4.72 5.14 -17.69
N PHE A 339 4.15 6.24 -18.12
CA PHE A 339 3.42 6.26 -19.37
C PHE A 339 4.39 6.01 -20.53
N GLU A 340 3.89 5.33 -21.56
CA GLU A 340 4.58 5.33 -22.85
C GLU A 340 4.78 6.80 -23.27
N SER A 341 5.92 7.10 -23.89
CA SER A 341 6.43 8.45 -24.12
C SER A 341 5.55 9.30 -25.04
N ASP A 342 4.33 9.57 -24.59
CA ASP A 342 3.49 10.59 -25.19
C ASP A 342 3.63 11.88 -24.38
N SER A 343 4.33 12.85 -24.97
CA SER A 343 4.53 14.16 -24.34
C SER A 343 3.21 14.90 -24.07
N SER A 344 2.11 14.51 -24.71
CA SER A 344 0.77 15.07 -24.48
C SER A 344 0.24 14.71 -23.08
N LEU A 345 0.74 13.65 -22.45
CA LEU A 345 0.34 13.20 -21.12
C LEU A 345 1.08 13.94 -20.00
N LEU A 346 2.14 14.67 -20.30
CA LEU A 346 2.83 15.47 -19.31
C LEU A 346 2.00 16.71 -19.00
N ALA A 347 1.76 16.94 -17.71
CA ALA A 347 1.07 18.15 -17.26
C ALA A 347 1.87 19.42 -17.55
N TRP A 348 3.17 19.29 -17.74
CA TRP A 348 4.10 20.37 -18.02
C TRP A 348 4.91 20.06 -19.29
N ALA A 349 4.94 21.03 -20.19
CA ALA A 349 5.82 21.03 -21.33
C ALA A 349 6.73 22.27 -21.27
N PRO A 350 8.04 22.17 -21.59
CA PRO A 350 8.92 23.33 -21.61
C PRO A 350 8.37 24.44 -22.52
N ILE A 351 8.43 25.68 -22.04
CA ILE A 351 8.07 26.84 -22.84
C ILE A 351 8.99 26.88 -24.07
N GLY A 352 8.41 26.75 -25.26
CA GLY A 352 9.19 26.75 -26.53
C GLY A 352 9.23 25.42 -27.26
N SER A 353 8.75 24.32 -26.71
CA SER A 353 8.54 23.07 -27.44
C SER A 353 7.26 23.16 -28.30
N LYS A 354 7.27 24.03 -29.29
CA LYS A 354 6.33 23.94 -30.41
C LYS A 354 6.98 23.05 -31.45
N GLY A 355 6.53 21.79 -31.51
CA GLY A 355 6.76 20.93 -32.64
C GLY A 355 5.98 21.39 -33.85
#